data_cfbf6b07394ff921ee9398848816f59c
#
_entry.id   cfbf6b07394ff921ee9398848816f59c
#
_cell.length_a   1.000
_cell.length_b   1.000
_cell.length_c   1.000
_cell.angle_alpha   90.00
_cell.angle_beta   90.00
_cell.angle_gamma   90.00
#
_symmetry.space_group_name_H-M   'P 1'
#
loop_
_entity.id
_entity.type
_entity.pdbx_description
1 polymer ?
#
loop_
_entity_poly.entity_id
_entity_poly.type
_entity_poly.pdbx_seq_one_letter_code
_entity_poly.pdbx_strand_id
1 'polypeptide(L)'
;ICVGYVAFHLYALNIQPVEPWKFRLIHVSVGLLIGFLVFNSSNSFSSQGASFGRGMGVERASFILSSCVLIMVLAIWLRIPSVVFDEHSEIFNNFLSGISLAAVVVSLLSSYFYKTERGRMSRSDTALGIIALAVGIYIIQSLGRWNMVAGTPMASDVDLYMSLIGVILILELTRRVAGMAMVVIALVFILYAFLGPWLPGVLEHRGYSSNRFFTYLFTDNGVLGPTVSV
;
A
#
# COMPACT_ATOMS: atom_id res chain seq x y z
N ILE A 1 -15.73 12.29 0.19
CA ILE A 1 -15.09 11.01 0.53
C ILE A 1 -15.40 10.64 1.99
N CYS A 2 -15.09 11.50 2.98
CA CYS A 2 -15.30 11.19 4.41
C CYS A 2 -16.75 10.84 4.75
N VAL A 3 -17.74 11.58 4.24
CA VAL A 3 -19.17 11.28 4.46
C VAL A 3 -19.53 9.90 3.89
N GLY A 4 -19.07 9.57 2.68
CA GLY A 4 -19.29 8.26 2.09
C GLY A 4 -18.62 7.13 2.88
N TYR A 5 -17.43 7.40 3.43
CA TYR A 5 -16.71 6.46 4.26
C TYR A 5 -17.46 6.14 5.57
N VAL A 6 -17.95 7.17 6.26
CA VAL A 6 -18.79 7.00 7.47
C VAL A 6 -20.09 6.27 7.13
N ALA A 7 -20.76 6.66 6.05
CA ALA A 7 -21.99 6.00 5.59
C ALA A 7 -21.79 4.51 5.29
N PHE A 8 -20.65 4.15 4.65
CA PHE A 8 -20.28 2.76 4.43
C PHE A 8 -20.16 1.96 5.74
N HIS A 9 -19.50 2.53 6.77
CA HIS A 9 -19.36 1.87 8.07
C HIS A 9 -20.71 1.66 8.75
N LEU A 10 -21.55 2.70 8.74
CA LEU A 10 -22.90 2.58 9.31
C LEU A 10 -23.72 1.52 8.58
N TYR A 11 -23.65 1.48 7.26
CA TYR A 11 -24.35 0.49 6.45
C TYR A 11 -23.83 -0.94 6.72
N ALA A 12 -22.50 -1.13 6.65
CA ALA A 12 -21.87 -2.44 6.79
C ALA A 12 -22.02 -3.05 8.20
N LEU A 13 -22.12 -2.21 9.23
CA LEU A 13 -22.24 -2.69 10.62
C LEU A 13 -23.69 -2.87 11.07
N ASN A 14 -24.65 -2.09 10.52
CA ASN A 14 -26.01 -2.08 11.04
C ASN A 14 -27.08 -2.64 10.09
N ILE A 15 -26.85 -2.59 8.78
CA ILE A 15 -27.87 -2.93 7.78
C ILE A 15 -27.54 -4.25 7.09
N GLN A 16 -26.36 -4.34 6.50
CA GLN A 16 -25.94 -5.54 5.78
C GLN A 16 -24.49 -5.89 6.14
N PRO A 17 -24.26 -6.89 6.98
CA PRO A 17 -22.92 -7.30 7.36
C PRO A 17 -22.09 -7.69 6.14
N VAL A 18 -20.98 -7.01 5.95
CA VAL A 18 -19.97 -7.36 4.95
C VAL A 18 -18.99 -8.34 5.58
N GLU A 19 -18.49 -9.29 4.79
CA GLU A 19 -17.45 -10.21 5.25
C GLU A 19 -16.32 -9.45 5.97
N PRO A 20 -15.95 -9.83 7.20
CA PRO A 20 -15.05 -9.05 8.05
C PRO A 20 -13.74 -8.67 7.37
N TRP A 21 -13.18 -9.56 6.57
CA TRP A 21 -11.94 -9.31 5.86
C TRP A 21 -12.08 -8.22 4.77
N LYS A 22 -13.12 -8.31 3.96
CA LYS A 22 -13.43 -7.26 2.96
C LYS A 22 -13.67 -5.91 3.60
N PHE A 23 -14.42 -5.91 4.71
CA PHE A 23 -14.68 -4.69 5.47
C PHE A 23 -13.36 -4.03 5.92
N ARG A 24 -12.45 -4.80 6.54
CA ARG A 24 -11.16 -4.31 7.03
C ARG A 24 -10.26 -3.80 5.90
N LEU A 25 -10.21 -4.52 4.77
CA LEU A 25 -9.45 -4.08 3.59
C LEU A 25 -9.96 -2.76 3.03
N ILE A 26 -11.27 -2.61 2.91
CA ILE A 26 -11.89 -1.36 2.46
C ILE A 26 -11.58 -0.25 3.47
N HIS A 27 -11.74 -0.55 4.77
CA HIS A 27 -11.43 0.40 5.84
C HIS A 27 -9.99 0.92 5.73
N VAL A 28 -9.01 0.04 5.68
CA VAL A 28 -7.59 0.43 5.59
C VAL A 28 -7.28 1.17 4.29
N SER A 29 -7.75 0.68 3.15
CA SER A 29 -7.43 1.27 1.84
C SER A 29 -8.03 2.67 1.68
N VAL A 30 -9.28 2.87 2.09
CA VAL A 30 -9.94 4.19 2.04
C VAL A 30 -9.38 5.09 3.13
N GLY A 31 -9.05 4.54 4.31
CA GLY A 31 -8.35 5.26 5.38
C GLY A 31 -6.99 5.81 4.93
N LEU A 32 -6.19 5.00 4.23
CA LEU A 32 -4.92 5.42 3.62
C LEU A 32 -5.14 6.53 2.58
N LEU A 33 -6.13 6.37 1.70
CA LEU A 33 -6.47 7.42 0.73
C LEU A 33 -6.78 8.74 1.42
N ILE A 34 -7.69 8.74 2.40
CA ILE A 34 -8.06 9.94 3.15
C ILE A 34 -6.84 10.50 3.90
N GLY A 35 -6.04 9.62 4.51
CA GLY A 35 -4.83 10.00 5.20
C GLY A 35 -3.83 10.76 4.32
N PHE A 36 -3.55 10.26 3.11
CA PHE A 36 -2.67 10.94 2.17
C PHE A 36 -3.25 12.25 1.65
N LEU A 37 -4.57 12.37 1.53
CA LEU A 37 -5.22 13.62 1.11
C LEU A 37 -5.23 14.69 2.22
N VAL A 38 -5.24 14.28 3.49
CA VAL A 38 -5.30 15.19 4.65
C VAL A 38 -3.91 15.54 5.17
N PHE A 39 -3.04 14.53 5.30
CA PHE A 39 -1.70 14.69 5.87
C PHE A 39 -0.65 14.86 4.77
N ASN A 40 -0.36 16.11 4.42
CA ASN A 40 0.70 16.43 3.48
C ASN A 40 2.08 16.05 4.03
N SER A 41 3.00 15.68 3.14
CA SER A 41 4.41 15.52 3.51
C SER A 41 4.99 16.86 3.96
N SER A 42 5.20 17.03 5.27
CA SER A 42 5.83 18.22 5.81
C SER A 42 7.35 18.12 5.60
N ASN A 43 7.86 18.79 4.60
CA ASN A 43 9.30 18.82 4.33
C ASN A 43 10.01 19.79 5.26
N SER A 44 10.56 19.29 6.34
CA SER A 44 11.51 20.01 7.18
C SER A 44 12.89 20.23 6.51
N PHE A 45 13.16 19.55 5.39
CA PHE A 45 14.51 19.45 4.81
C PHE A 45 14.78 20.29 3.55
N SER A 46 13.76 20.83 2.89
CA SER A 46 13.99 21.64 1.67
C SER A 46 13.76 23.11 1.87
N SER A 47 14.66 23.76 2.59
CA SER A 47 14.56 25.21 2.80
C SER A 47 15.18 26.07 1.70
N GLN A 48 15.75 25.54 0.62
CA GLN A 48 16.30 26.40 -0.44
C GLN A 48 16.42 25.66 -1.78
N GLY A 49 15.72 26.13 -2.80
CA GLY A 49 16.23 26.06 -4.17
C GLY A 49 15.66 25.03 -5.13
N ALA A 50 14.60 24.29 -4.84
CA ALA A 50 13.99 23.43 -5.86
C ALA A 50 13.14 24.25 -6.84
N SER A 51 13.60 24.38 -8.08
CA SER A 51 12.92 25.13 -9.13
C SER A 51 11.53 24.53 -9.43
N PHE A 52 10.50 25.37 -9.30
CA PHE A 52 9.08 25.07 -9.52
C PHE A 52 8.74 24.34 -10.84
N GLY A 53 9.55 24.46 -11.87
CA GLY A 53 9.31 23.84 -13.17
C GLY A 53 9.65 22.35 -13.29
N ARG A 54 10.63 21.85 -12.54
CA ARG A 54 11.06 20.45 -12.61
C ARG A 54 10.15 19.50 -11.82
N GLY A 55 9.53 19.98 -10.75
CA GLY A 55 8.61 19.19 -9.91
C GLY A 55 7.32 18.79 -10.63
N MET A 56 6.79 19.66 -11.48
CA MET A 56 5.54 19.40 -12.21
C MET A 56 5.58 18.15 -13.12
N GLY A 57 6.74 17.86 -13.71
CA GLY A 57 6.92 16.66 -14.54
C GLY A 57 6.85 15.36 -13.73
N VAL A 58 7.55 15.32 -12.60
CA VAL A 58 7.59 14.14 -11.72
C VAL A 58 6.24 13.91 -11.05
N GLU A 59 5.54 14.95 -10.60
CA GLU A 59 4.19 14.85 -10.05
C GLU A 59 3.16 14.34 -11.07
N ARG A 60 3.28 14.75 -12.35
CA ARG A 60 2.43 14.21 -13.42
C ARG A 60 2.75 12.75 -13.69
N ALA A 61 4.03 12.39 -13.73
CA ALA A 61 4.45 11.02 -13.93
C ALA A 61 3.96 10.10 -12.81
N SER A 62 4.07 10.53 -11.54
CA SER A 62 3.56 9.76 -10.40
C SER A 62 2.06 9.52 -10.50
N PHE A 63 1.29 10.54 -10.86
CA PHE A 63 -0.16 10.43 -11.00
C PHE A 63 -0.56 9.52 -12.17
N ILE A 64 0.12 9.62 -13.32
CA ILE A 64 -0.14 8.77 -14.48
C ILE A 64 0.18 7.31 -14.15
N LEU A 65 1.35 7.03 -13.58
CA LEU A 65 1.75 5.68 -13.19
C LEU A 65 0.75 5.05 -12.21
N SER A 66 0.34 5.79 -11.19
CA SER A 66 -0.63 5.32 -10.20
C SER A 66 -2.01 5.05 -10.81
N SER A 67 -2.44 5.90 -11.74
CA SER A 67 -3.69 5.70 -12.47
C SER A 67 -3.61 4.47 -13.37
N CYS A 68 -2.47 4.22 -14.03
CA CYS A 68 -2.26 3.01 -14.83
C CYS A 68 -2.35 1.75 -13.97
N VAL A 69 -1.73 1.73 -12.78
CA VAL A 69 -1.83 0.60 -11.84
C VAL A 69 -3.27 0.33 -11.46
N LEU A 70 -4.02 1.37 -11.10
CA LEU A 70 -5.42 1.22 -10.73
C LEU A 70 -6.27 0.68 -11.90
N ILE A 71 -6.05 1.20 -13.11
CA ILE A 71 -6.74 0.72 -14.32
C ILE A 71 -6.42 -0.75 -14.60
N MET A 72 -5.15 -1.17 -14.46
CA MET A 72 -4.76 -2.57 -14.64
C MET A 72 -5.45 -3.48 -13.62
N VAL A 73 -5.46 -3.09 -12.34
CA VAL A 73 -6.14 -3.86 -11.29
C VAL A 73 -7.65 -3.93 -11.53
N LEU A 74 -8.28 -2.83 -11.96
CA LEU A 74 -9.70 -2.80 -12.31
C LEU A 74 -10.01 -3.63 -13.56
N ALA A 75 -9.11 -3.69 -14.54
CA ALA A 75 -9.28 -4.52 -15.72
C ALA A 75 -9.31 -6.02 -15.37
N ILE A 76 -8.45 -6.44 -14.43
CA ILE A 76 -8.50 -7.81 -13.87
C ILE A 76 -9.87 -8.04 -13.21
N TRP A 77 -10.35 -7.08 -12.42
CA TRP A 77 -11.63 -7.19 -11.72
C TRP A 77 -12.82 -7.32 -12.66
N LEU A 78 -12.85 -6.53 -13.72
CA LEU A 78 -13.90 -6.57 -14.72
C LEU A 78 -13.80 -7.79 -15.65
N ARG A 79 -12.79 -8.66 -15.45
CA ARG A 79 -12.51 -9.81 -16.30
C ARG A 79 -12.55 -9.47 -17.79
N ILE A 80 -11.95 -8.32 -18.14
CA ILE A 80 -11.85 -7.89 -19.53
C ILE A 80 -10.97 -8.92 -20.25
N PRO A 81 -11.54 -9.76 -21.12
CA PRO A 81 -10.79 -10.79 -21.82
C PRO A 81 -9.90 -10.10 -22.84
N SER A 82 -8.64 -9.96 -22.54
CA SER A 82 -7.65 -9.60 -23.54
C SER A 82 -6.41 -10.46 -23.33
N VAL A 83 -5.77 -10.81 -24.43
CA VAL A 83 -4.46 -11.51 -24.45
C VAL A 83 -3.41 -10.74 -23.65
N VAL A 84 -3.61 -9.44 -23.40
CA VAL A 84 -2.71 -8.56 -22.67
C VAL A 84 -2.94 -8.61 -21.16
N PHE A 85 -4.14 -8.96 -20.69
CA PHE A 85 -4.52 -8.97 -19.29
C PHE A 85 -4.82 -10.37 -18.76
N ASP A 86 -4.14 -11.37 -19.28
CA ASP A 86 -4.24 -12.72 -18.72
C ASP A 86 -3.56 -12.73 -17.34
N GLU A 87 -4.36 -12.94 -16.31
CA GLU A 87 -3.94 -13.02 -14.90
C GLU A 87 -2.87 -14.10 -14.68
N HIS A 88 -2.80 -15.09 -15.54
CA HIS A 88 -1.83 -16.18 -15.48
C HIS A 88 -0.57 -15.90 -16.32
N SER A 89 -0.52 -14.80 -17.06
CA SER A 89 0.63 -14.41 -17.84
C SER A 89 1.74 -13.92 -16.92
N GLU A 90 2.88 -14.60 -16.94
CA GLU A 90 4.08 -14.20 -16.19
C GLU A 90 4.55 -12.80 -16.60
N ILE A 91 4.44 -12.47 -17.89
CA ILE A 91 4.79 -11.15 -18.42
C ILE A 91 3.91 -10.06 -17.82
N PHE A 92 2.60 -10.28 -17.76
CA PHE A 92 1.67 -9.33 -17.18
C PHE A 92 1.93 -9.13 -15.69
N ASN A 93 2.16 -10.20 -14.95
CA ASN A 93 2.44 -10.16 -13.53
C ASN A 93 3.73 -9.41 -13.21
N ASN A 94 4.79 -9.65 -13.97
CA ASN A 94 6.06 -8.93 -13.85
C ASN A 94 5.91 -7.45 -14.19
N PHE A 95 5.10 -7.12 -15.20
CA PHE A 95 4.83 -5.74 -15.59
C PHE A 95 4.00 -5.01 -14.52
N LEU A 96 2.95 -5.64 -13.98
CA LEU A 96 2.11 -5.07 -12.92
C LEU A 96 2.92 -4.79 -11.65
N SER A 97 3.75 -5.74 -11.22
CA SER A 97 4.61 -5.57 -10.05
C SER A 97 5.64 -4.46 -10.26
N GLY A 98 6.30 -4.43 -11.41
CA GLY A 98 7.30 -3.42 -11.76
C GLY A 98 6.71 -2.01 -11.83
N ILE A 99 5.58 -1.83 -12.52
CA ILE A 99 4.93 -0.50 -12.64
C ILE A 99 4.38 -0.03 -11.30
N SER A 100 3.88 -0.95 -10.47
CA SER A 100 3.36 -0.62 -9.13
C SER A 100 4.48 -0.15 -8.21
N LEU A 101 5.61 -0.83 -8.22
CA LEU A 101 6.79 -0.43 -7.44
C LEU A 101 7.34 0.92 -7.93
N ALA A 102 7.46 1.10 -9.24
CA ALA A 102 7.89 2.37 -9.83
C ALA A 102 6.94 3.52 -9.45
N ALA A 103 5.62 3.29 -9.51
CA ALA A 103 4.62 4.29 -9.12
C ALA A 103 4.78 4.73 -7.66
N VAL A 104 4.99 3.80 -6.74
CA VAL A 104 5.22 4.11 -5.31
C VAL A 104 6.52 4.90 -5.14
N VAL A 105 7.62 4.42 -5.70
CA VAL A 105 8.94 5.06 -5.56
C VAL A 105 8.90 6.49 -6.12
N VAL A 106 8.37 6.67 -7.34
CA VAL A 106 8.26 8.01 -7.96
C VAL A 106 7.34 8.92 -7.14
N SER A 107 6.23 8.39 -6.61
CA SER A 107 5.30 9.18 -5.78
C SER A 107 5.92 9.58 -4.44
N LEU A 108 6.65 8.69 -3.78
CA LEU A 108 7.37 8.98 -2.54
C LEU A 108 8.49 10.00 -2.76
N LEU A 109 9.31 9.81 -3.78
CA LEU A 109 10.37 10.77 -4.14
C LEU A 109 9.79 12.13 -4.49
N SER A 110 8.72 12.16 -5.27
CA SER A 110 8.01 13.40 -5.60
C SER A 110 7.46 14.08 -4.35
N SER A 111 6.78 13.34 -3.48
CA SER A 111 6.23 13.87 -2.24
C SER A 111 7.31 14.36 -1.26
N TYR A 112 8.50 13.74 -1.29
CA TYR A 112 9.61 14.09 -0.41
C TYR A 112 10.41 15.30 -0.92
N PHE A 113 10.72 15.35 -2.21
CA PHE A 113 11.60 16.37 -2.77
C PHE A 113 10.88 17.63 -3.27
N TYR A 114 9.61 17.54 -3.64
CA TYR A 114 8.86 18.66 -4.22
C TYR A 114 7.82 19.19 -3.25
N LYS A 115 8.00 20.47 -2.87
CA LYS A 115 7.12 21.16 -1.94
C LYS A 115 5.84 21.60 -2.65
N THR A 116 4.70 21.17 -2.16
CA THR A 116 3.40 21.67 -2.60
C THR A 116 3.01 22.91 -1.78
N GLU A 117 2.40 23.90 -2.40
CA GLU A 117 1.89 25.08 -1.71
C GLU A 117 0.89 24.69 -0.62
N ARG A 118 0.95 25.36 0.51
CA ARG A 118 0.07 25.11 1.66
C ARG A 118 -1.40 25.27 1.23
N GLY A 119 -2.20 24.23 1.40
CA GLY A 119 -3.62 24.19 1.03
C GLY A 119 -3.94 23.66 -0.36
N ARG A 120 -2.94 23.27 -1.16
CA ARG A 120 -3.15 22.62 -2.46
C ARG A 120 -2.89 21.13 -2.33
N MET A 121 -3.82 20.31 -2.86
CA MET A 121 -3.62 18.85 -2.92
C MET A 121 -2.44 18.53 -3.84
N SER A 122 -1.44 17.84 -3.32
CA SER A 122 -0.34 17.34 -4.13
C SER A 122 -0.80 16.20 -5.02
N ARG A 123 -0.38 16.22 -6.27
CA ARG A 123 -0.63 15.09 -7.19
C ARG A 123 0.07 13.82 -6.73
N SER A 124 1.24 13.95 -6.13
CA SER A 124 1.97 12.81 -5.56
C SER A 124 1.25 12.19 -4.37
N ASP A 125 0.63 12.99 -3.49
CA ASP A 125 -0.14 12.47 -2.37
C ASP A 125 -1.44 11.81 -2.85
N THR A 126 -2.10 12.38 -3.86
CA THR A 126 -3.23 11.74 -4.53
C THR A 126 -2.81 10.41 -5.20
N ALA A 127 -1.63 10.39 -5.81
CA ALA A 127 -1.08 9.18 -6.42
C ALA A 127 -0.85 8.06 -5.39
N LEU A 128 -0.29 8.37 -4.21
CA LEU A 128 -0.15 7.40 -3.11
C LEU A 128 -1.51 6.86 -2.65
N GLY A 129 -2.51 7.72 -2.55
CA GLY A 129 -3.88 7.29 -2.22
C GLY A 129 -4.49 6.38 -3.27
N ILE A 130 -4.27 6.66 -4.57
CA ILE A 130 -4.72 5.80 -5.67
C ILE A 130 -4.06 4.42 -5.60
N ILE A 131 -2.75 4.36 -5.31
CA ILE A 131 -2.03 3.09 -5.15
C ILE A 131 -2.59 2.30 -3.94
N ALA A 132 -2.90 2.98 -2.83
CA ALA A 132 -3.51 2.34 -1.68
C ALA A 132 -4.84 1.66 -2.02
N LEU A 133 -5.68 2.32 -2.84
CA LEU A 133 -6.91 1.72 -3.35
C LEU A 133 -6.62 0.53 -4.28
N ALA A 134 -5.64 0.65 -5.17
CA ALA A 134 -5.28 -0.42 -6.09
C ALA A 134 -4.82 -1.68 -5.34
N VAL A 135 -3.98 -1.54 -4.32
CA VAL A 135 -3.55 -2.64 -3.45
C VAL A 135 -4.76 -3.29 -2.75
N GLY A 136 -5.65 -2.49 -2.18
CA GLY A 136 -6.85 -3.01 -1.51
C GLY A 136 -7.76 -3.78 -2.46
N ILE A 137 -8.02 -3.24 -3.65
CA ILE A 137 -8.83 -3.89 -4.68
C ILE A 137 -8.18 -5.19 -5.14
N TYR A 138 -6.86 -5.20 -5.37
CA TYR A 138 -6.13 -6.42 -5.74
C TYR A 138 -6.28 -7.54 -4.70
N ILE A 139 -6.09 -7.23 -3.42
CA ILE A 139 -6.22 -8.21 -2.35
C ILE A 139 -7.67 -8.70 -2.22
N ILE A 140 -8.67 -7.81 -2.34
CA ILE A 140 -10.10 -8.17 -2.30
C ILE A 140 -10.46 -9.13 -3.42
N GLN A 141 -9.96 -8.91 -4.63
CA GLN A 141 -10.17 -9.80 -5.78
C GLN A 141 -9.55 -11.18 -5.57
N SER A 142 -8.38 -11.19 -4.98
CA SER A 142 -7.59 -12.41 -4.74
C SER A 142 -7.99 -13.14 -3.47
N LEU A 143 -8.99 -12.70 -2.71
CA LEU A 143 -9.31 -13.16 -1.35
C LEU A 143 -9.45 -14.69 -1.24
N GLY A 144 -10.11 -15.35 -2.20
CA GLY A 144 -10.25 -16.80 -2.19
C GLY A 144 -8.91 -17.53 -2.26
N ARG A 145 -8.01 -17.07 -3.13
CA ARG A 145 -6.64 -17.58 -3.25
C ARG A 145 -5.77 -17.11 -2.09
N TRP A 146 -5.91 -15.84 -1.70
CA TRP A 146 -5.14 -15.21 -0.61
C TRP A 146 -5.22 -16.01 0.68
N ASN A 147 -6.40 -16.48 1.06
CA ASN A 147 -6.62 -17.31 2.26
C ASN A 147 -5.81 -18.61 2.28
N MET A 148 -5.46 -19.12 1.09
CA MET A 148 -4.71 -20.36 0.96
C MET A 148 -3.20 -20.14 0.88
N VAL A 149 -2.76 -19.03 0.27
CA VAL A 149 -1.34 -18.84 -0.07
C VAL A 149 -0.63 -17.80 0.79
N ALA A 150 -1.35 -16.85 1.41
CA ALA A 150 -0.73 -15.81 2.23
C ALA A 150 0.03 -16.41 3.42
N GLY A 151 1.25 -15.94 3.65
CA GLY A 151 2.14 -16.49 4.68
C GLY A 151 2.78 -17.83 4.32
N THR A 152 2.59 -18.33 3.11
CA THR A 152 3.22 -19.55 2.59
C THR A 152 4.24 -19.21 1.50
N PRO A 153 5.14 -20.15 1.14
CA PRO A 153 6.03 -19.98 -0.01
C PRO A 153 5.32 -20.00 -1.37
N MET A 154 4.02 -20.33 -1.40
CA MET A 154 3.23 -20.48 -2.63
C MET A 154 2.61 -19.15 -3.12
N ALA A 155 2.75 -18.07 -2.35
CA ALA A 155 2.31 -16.75 -2.79
C ALA A 155 3.13 -16.29 -3.99
N SER A 156 2.46 -15.67 -4.96
CA SER A 156 3.11 -15.18 -6.18
C SER A 156 3.97 -13.93 -5.92
N ASP A 157 4.87 -13.62 -6.87
CA ASP A 157 5.68 -12.41 -6.77
C ASP A 157 4.83 -11.15 -6.75
N VAL A 158 3.71 -11.13 -7.48
CA VAL A 158 2.77 -9.99 -7.42
C VAL A 158 2.17 -9.84 -6.02
N ASP A 159 1.84 -10.94 -5.35
CA ASP A 159 1.33 -10.90 -3.96
C ASP A 159 2.37 -10.29 -3.02
N LEU A 160 3.64 -10.67 -3.19
CA LEU A 160 4.74 -10.10 -2.44
C LEU A 160 4.86 -8.58 -2.68
N TYR A 161 4.90 -8.15 -3.94
CA TYR A 161 5.06 -6.74 -4.25
C TYR A 161 3.86 -5.90 -3.82
N MET A 162 2.63 -6.38 -4.01
CA MET A 162 1.44 -5.67 -3.54
C MET A 162 1.40 -5.54 -2.02
N SER A 163 1.78 -6.60 -1.29
CA SER A 163 1.89 -6.55 0.16
C SER A 163 3.00 -5.60 0.64
N LEU A 164 4.16 -5.66 0.01
CA LEU A 164 5.29 -4.78 0.31
C LEU A 164 4.90 -3.30 0.09
N ILE A 165 4.25 -3.00 -1.02
CA ILE A 165 3.74 -1.66 -1.33
C ILE A 165 2.76 -1.21 -0.24
N GLY A 166 1.82 -2.07 0.15
CA GLY A 166 0.88 -1.77 1.21
C GLY A 166 1.56 -1.43 2.53
N VAL A 167 2.60 -2.19 2.92
CA VAL A 167 3.41 -1.91 4.12
C VAL A 167 4.13 -0.56 4.00
N ILE A 168 4.74 -0.28 2.85
CA ILE A 168 5.42 1.01 2.59
C ILE A 168 4.43 2.18 2.73
N LEU A 169 3.22 2.05 2.20
CA LEU A 169 2.19 3.09 2.32
C LEU A 169 1.75 3.31 3.77
N ILE A 170 1.57 2.24 4.54
CA ILE A 170 1.25 2.33 5.96
C ILE A 170 2.37 3.03 6.72
N LEU A 171 3.63 2.64 6.49
CA LEU A 171 4.79 3.26 7.14
C LEU A 171 4.91 4.74 6.77
N GLU A 172 4.68 5.09 5.50
CA GLU A 172 4.72 6.49 5.06
C GLU A 172 3.62 7.33 5.72
N LEU A 173 2.39 6.81 5.79
CA LEU A 173 1.32 7.52 6.50
C LEU A 173 1.62 7.62 8.00
N THR A 174 2.14 6.56 8.61
CA THR A 174 2.57 6.58 10.02
C THR A 174 3.64 7.65 10.25
N ARG A 175 4.60 7.78 9.35
CA ARG A 175 5.62 8.84 9.40
C ARG A 175 4.99 10.24 9.41
N ARG A 176 3.95 10.44 8.61
CA ARG A 176 3.27 11.73 8.50
C ARG A 176 2.43 12.08 9.72
N VAL A 177 1.78 11.07 10.31
CA VAL A 177 0.83 11.25 11.43
C VAL A 177 1.52 11.15 12.79
N ALA A 178 2.31 10.11 13.00
CA ALA A 178 2.94 9.78 14.27
C ALA A 178 4.44 10.15 14.35
N GLY A 179 5.05 10.53 13.22
CA GLY A 179 6.45 10.91 13.14
C GLY A 179 7.42 9.74 12.94
N MET A 180 8.71 10.07 12.82
CA MET A 180 9.76 9.09 12.48
C MET A 180 10.00 8.04 13.56
N ALA A 181 9.77 8.35 14.83
CA ALA A 181 10.04 7.42 15.93
C ALA A 181 9.26 6.11 15.78
N MET A 182 7.98 6.18 15.43
CA MET A 182 7.14 4.99 15.22
C MET A 182 7.59 4.17 14.01
N VAL A 183 8.02 4.83 12.94
CA VAL A 183 8.55 4.16 11.75
C VAL A 183 9.84 3.42 12.06
N VAL A 184 10.75 4.05 12.82
CA VAL A 184 12.02 3.40 13.24
C VAL A 184 11.74 2.17 14.07
N ILE A 185 10.82 2.25 15.04
CA ILE A 185 10.42 1.09 15.85
C ILE A 185 9.87 -0.02 14.95
N ALA A 186 8.97 0.29 14.04
CA ALA A 186 8.40 -0.70 13.12
C ALA A 186 9.49 -1.33 12.23
N LEU A 187 10.42 -0.54 11.70
CA LEU A 187 11.53 -1.04 10.90
C LEU A 187 12.48 -1.95 11.71
N VAL A 188 12.73 -1.64 12.97
CA VAL A 188 13.52 -2.51 13.87
C VAL A 188 12.86 -3.88 14.02
N PHE A 189 11.53 -3.94 14.21
CA PHE A 189 10.82 -5.22 14.28
C PHE A 189 10.79 -5.98 12.95
N ILE A 190 10.67 -5.27 11.83
CA ILE A 190 10.76 -5.87 10.50
C ILE A 190 12.15 -6.46 10.28
N LEU A 191 13.20 -5.72 10.61
CA LEU A 191 14.57 -6.19 10.52
C LEU A 191 14.82 -7.40 11.45
N TYR A 192 14.30 -7.34 12.68
CA TYR A 192 14.36 -8.47 13.61
C TYR A 192 13.77 -9.74 12.99
N ALA A 193 12.62 -9.66 12.33
CA ALA A 193 11.98 -10.80 11.69
C ALA A 193 12.85 -11.46 10.60
N PHE A 194 13.69 -10.69 9.90
CA PHE A 194 14.62 -11.22 8.90
C PHE A 194 15.96 -11.67 9.46
N LEU A 195 16.47 -10.98 10.48
CA LEU A 195 17.79 -11.24 11.06
C LEU A 195 17.80 -12.37 12.08
N GLY A 196 16.66 -12.99 12.37
CA GLY A 196 16.52 -14.04 13.38
C GLY A 196 17.62 -15.09 13.44
N PRO A 197 18.05 -15.69 12.30
CA PRO A 197 19.10 -16.72 12.30
C PRO A 197 20.51 -16.21 12.67
N TRP A 198 20.71 -14.90 12.66
CA TRP A 198 22.00 -14.25 12.92
C TRP A 198 22.10 -13.68 14.33
N LEU A 199 21.01 -13.78 15.10
CA LEU A 199 20.96 -13.22 16.45
C LEU A 199 21.41 -14.26 17.47
N PRO A 200 22.16 -13.84 18.53
CA PRO A 200 22.64 -14.76 19.54
C PRO A 200 21.60 -15.08 20.61
N GLY A 201 21.60 -16.34 21.07
CA GLY A 201 20.93 -16.77 22.29
C GLY A 201 19.42 -16.69 22.25
N VAL A 202 18.79 -16.02 23.21
CA VAL A 202 17.34 -15.97 23.41
C VAL A 202 16.60 -15.24 22.25
N LEU A 203 17.31 -14.43 21.49
CA LEU A 203 16.75 -13.69 20.34
C LEU A 203 16.84 -14.47 19.04
N GLU A 204 17.49 -15.62 19.04
CA GLU A 204 17.62 -16.48 17.87
C GLU A 204 16.25 -17.06 17.47
N HIS A 205 15.90 -16.96 16.21
CA HIS A 205 14.73 -17.60 15.62
C HIS A 205 15.00 -17.94 14.15
N ARG A 206 14.14 -18.79 13.56
CA ARG A 206 14.30 -19.31 12.19
C ARG A 206 14.39 -18.26 11.09
N GLY A 207 14.00 -17.01 11.35
CA GLY A 207 13.82 -16.00 10.32
C GLY A 207 12.61 -16.28 9.41
N TYR A 208 12.23 -15.28 8.66
CA TYR A 208 11.12 -15.38 7.69
C TYR A 208 11.61 -15.03 6.30
N SER A 209 11.10 -15.71 5.28
CA SER A 209 11.30 -15.28 3.89
C SER A 209 10.42 -14.05 3.61
N SER A 210 10.88 -13.17 2.72
CA SER A 210 10.16 -11.93 2.37
C SER A 210 8.74 -12.20 1.92
N ASN A 211 8.54 -13.22 1.08
CA ASN A 211 7.23 -13.60 0.57
C ASN A 211 6.26 -13.98 1.70
N ARG A 212 6.69 -14.86 2.61
CA ARG A 212 5.88 -15.26 3.77
C ARG A 212 5.57 -14.10 4.69
N PHE A 213 6.56 -13.25 4.98
CA PHE A 213 6.42 -12.15 5.93
C PHE A 213 5.43 -11.10 5.43
N PHE A 214 5.66 -10.55 4.23
CA PHE A 214 4.82 -9.44 3.74
C PHE A 214 3.41 -9.88 3.41
N THR A 215 3.21 -11.07 2.83
CA THR A 215 1.86 -11.56 2.55
C THR A 215 1.10 -11.91 3.82
N TYR A 216 1.78 -12.43 4.87
CA TYR A 216 1.16 -12.69 6.17
C TYR A 216 0.69 -11.42 6.87
N LEU A 217 1.39 -10.30 6.70
CA LEU A 217 0.98 -9.03 7.30
C LEU A 217 -0.42 -8.58 6.85
N PHE A 218 -0.86 -8.97 5.65
CA PHE A 218 -2.21 -8.68 5.14
C PHE A 218 -3.21 -9.83 5.38
N THR A 219 -2.99 -10.64 6.41
CA THR A 219 -3.95 -11.64 6.87
C THR A 219 -4.70 -11.18 8.13
N ASP A 220 -5.68 -11.96 8.56
CA ASP A 220 -6.43 -11.77 9.81
C ASP A 220 -5.54 -11.76 11.06
N ASN A 221 -4.38 -12.38 10.99
CA ASN A 221 -3.42 -12.44 12.09
C ASN A 221 -2.37 -11.32 12.01
N GLY A 222 -2.36 -10.54 10.93
CA GLY A 222 -1.45 -9.44 10.69
C GLY A 222 -2.09 -8.06 10.93
N VAL A 223 -1.77 -7.10 10.05
CA VAL A 223 -2.26 -5.71 10.14
C VAL A 223 -3.78 -5.62 10.07
N LEU A 224 -4.42 -6.53 9.33
CA LEU A 224 -5.89 -6.57 9.19
C LEU A 224 -6.58 -7.28 10.36
N GLY A 225 -5.84 -7.82 11.30
CA GLY A 225 -6.34 -8.55 12.45
C GLY A 225 -6.71 -7.65 13.62
N PRO A 226 -6.11 -7.86 14.81
CA PRO A 226 -6.52 -7.21 16.05
C PRO A 226 -6.52 -5.68 16.00
N THR A 227 -5.65 -5.08 15.19
CA THR A 227 -5.52 -3.62 15.07
C THR A 227 -6.69 -2.94 14.36
N VAL A 228 -7.43 -3.67 13.54
CA VAL A 228 -8.54 -3.13 12.71
C VAL A 228 -9.87 -3.78 13.09
N SER A 229 -9.88 -4.71 14.02
CA SER A 229 -11.06 -5.49 14.42
C SER A 229 -11.85 -4.90 15.61
N VAL A 230 -11.62 -3.64 15.93
CA VAL A 230 -12.34 -2.95 17.01
C VAL A 230 -13.67 -2.42 16.54
#